data_8aa967b3a3669f7b93c99ae8556881ac
#
_entry.id   8aa967b3a3669f7b93c99ae8556881ac
#
_cell.length_a   1.000
_cell.length_b   1.000
_cell.length_c   1.000
_cell.angle_alpha   90.00
_cell.angle_beta   90.00
_cell.angle_gamma   90.00
#
_symmetry.space_group_name_H-M   'P 1'
#
loop_
_entity.id
_entity.type
_entity.pdbx_description
1 polymer ?
#
loop_
_entity_poly.entity_id
_entity_poly.type
_entity_poly.pdbx_seq_one_letter_code
_entity_poly.pdbx_strand_id
1 'polypeptide(L)'
;MKSITEEMRFRQRLCEYAIKHGVTRAAKRYHTNRQFVYRQLEKYNGDVRSLALKSRRPHNSPNAHTKEELVLIRRMLKRNGVYGLAEVFIRCKEKGYTRSFASMCRQIRKKGYRKPIIHKKSYCKYEHMEGKYPGDKVQIDIKYVPAECIRFPSYGNRYYQITGIDEYSRKRVLKIVKEKSTYETCKYLQELEKRMGFPIRMIQVDNGSEFVNDGDRTERESAFEKAAKALNMELRRIRPYSPWQNGKVERSHREDGKILYGRKVFTSEKELRKQVSKHEARYNKTAKTVLDFKSPNQVVSEYFSKCNICVDN
;
A
#
# COMPACT_ATOMS: atom_id res chain seq x y z
N MET A 1 -35.47 12.71 9.92
CA MET A 1 -36.79 12.43 9.35
C MET A 1 -36.66 12.27 7.83
N LYS A 2 -37.34 11.29 7.18
CA LYS A 2 -37.34 11.19 5.72
C LYS A 2 -38.20 12.32 5.14
N SER A 3 -37.68 13.00 4.12
CA SER A 3 -38.43 14.07 3.41
C SER A 3 -39.69 13.50 2.74
N ILE A 4 -40.76 14.29 2.75
CA ILE A 4 -42.02 13.95 2.04
C ILE A 4 -41.78 14.15 0.56
N THR A 5 -41.91 13.08 -0.24
CA THR A 5 -41.73 13.11 -1.69
C THR A 5 -43.07 13.49 -2.41
N GLU A 6 -42.98 13.97 -3.63
CA GLU A 6 -44.17 14.24 -4.47
C GLU A 6 -45.02 12.99 -4.69
N GLU A 7 -44.39 11.82 -4.81
CA GLU A 7 -45.06 10.55 -4.95
C GLU A 7 -45.89 10.18 -3.71
N MET A 8 -45.41 10.51 -2.51
CA MET A 8 -46.19 10.34 -1.27
C MET A 8 -47.38 11.29 -1.24
N ARG A 9 -47.22 12.55 -1.65
CA ARG A 9 -48.31 13.52 -1.76
C ARG A 9 -49.35 13.12 -2.83
N PHE A 10 -48.88 12.57 -3.94
CA PHE A 10 -49.77 12.02 -4.97
C PHE A 10 -50.65 10.87 -4.40
N ARG A 11 -50.05 9.92 -3.69
CA ARG A 11 -50.76 8.80 -3.06
C ARG A 11 -51.69 9.29 -1.95
N GLN A 12 -51.33 10.31 -1.20
CA GLN A 12 -52.24 10.93 -0.22
C GLN A 12 -53.48 11.49 -0.90
N ARG A 13 -53.32 12.34 -1.91
CA ARG A 13 -54.46 12.91 -2.67
C ARG A 13 -55.34 11.83 -3.30
N LEU A 14 -54.74 10.75 -3.79
CA LEU A 14 -55.47 9.57 -4.30
C LEU A 14 -56.34 8.92 -3.21
N CYS A 15 -55.76 8.68 -2.02
CA CYS A 15 -56.49 8.09 -0.89
C CYS A 15 -57.60 8.99 -0.40
N GLU A 16 -57.34 10.27 -0.15
CA GLU A 16 -58.35 11.24 0.28
C GLU A 16 -59.50 11.35 -0.72
N TYR A 17 -59.21 11.39 -2.02
CA TYR A 17 -60.21 11.39 -3.06
C TYR A 17 -61.02 10.07 -3.10
N ALA A 18 -60.34 8.93 -2.91
CA ALA A 18 -60.98 7.62 -2.89
C ALA A 18 -61.93 7.46 -1.68
N ILE A 19 -61.56 7.98 -0.53
CA ILE A 19 -62.40 7.99 0.68
C ILE A 19 -63.68 8.83 0.43
N LYS A 20 -63.55 9.98 -0.24
CA LYS A 20 -64.69 10.90 -0.45
C LYS A 20 -65.61 10.48 -1.61
N HIS A 21 -65.05 9.93 -2.69
CA HIS A 21 -65.76 9.72 -3.95
C HIS A 21 -65.80 8.26 -4.42
N GLY A 22 -65.22 7.35 -3.67
CA GLY A 22 -65.16 5.94 -3.96
C GLY A 22 -64.01 5.52 -4.89
N VAL A 23 -63.55 4.27 -4.71
CA VAL A 23 -62.38 3.69 -5.36
C VAL A 23 -62.42 3.72 -6.87
N THR A 24 -63.60 3.43 -7.47
CA THR A 24 -63.77 3.39 -8.94
C THR A 24 -63.58 4.77 -9.57
N ARG A 25 -64.09 5.83 -8.97
CA ARG A 25 -63.93 7.21 -9.43
C ARG A 25 -62.48 7.68 -9.24
N ALA A 26 -61.86 7.31 -8.13
CA ALA A 26 -60.44 7.61 -7.87
C ALA A 26 -59.54 6.94 -8.92
N ALA A 27 -59.73 5.65 -9.21
CA ALA A 27 -58.98 4.94 -10.20
C ALA A 27 -59.05 5.59 -11.60
N LYS A 28 -60.24 6.02 -12.02
CA LYS A 28 -60.45 6.75 -13.30
C LYS A 28 -59.72 8.11 -13.29
N ARG A 29 -59.93 8.92 -12.25
CA ARG A 29 -59.36 10.28 -12.16
C ARG A 29 -57.86 10.29 -12.14
N TYR A 30 -57.22 9.34 -11.46
CA TYR A 30 -55.77 9.26 -11.29
C TYR A 30 -55.10 8.30 -12.27
N HIS A 31 -55.83 7.85 -13.31
CA HIS A 31 -55.33 6.95 -14.37
C HIS A 31 -54.63 5.71 -13.82
N THR A 32 -55.21 5.07 -12.81
CA THR A 32 -54.68 3.87 -12.16
C THR A 32 -55.76 2.76 -12.06
N ASN A 33 -55.34 1.59 -11.55
CA ASN A 33 -56.29 0.49 -11.35
C ASN A 33 -56.84 0.48 -9.92
N ARG A 34 -58.02 -0.11 -9.74
CA ARG A 34 -58.68 -0.19 -8.43
C ARG A 34 -57.86 -0.93 -7.39
N GLN A 35 -57.08 -1.97 -7.77
CA GLN A 35 -56.23 -2.70 -6.86
C GLN A 35 -55.08 -1.82 -6.30
N PHE A 36 -54.55 -0.90 -7.10
CA PHE A 36 -53.56 0.07 -6.62
C PHE A 36 -54.16 1.00 -5.57
N VAL A 37 -55.40 1.49 -5.82
CA VAL A 37 -56.11 2.35 -4.86
C VAL A 37 -56.35 1.62 -3.55
N TYR A 38 -56.86 0.38 -3.57
CA TYR A 38 -57.04 -0.41 -2.35
C TYR A 38 -55.76 -0.62 -1.58
N ARG A 39 -54.65 -0.96 -2.25
CA ARG A 39 -53.33 -1.10 -1.60
C ARG A 39 -52.82 0.18 -0.98
N GLN A 40 -53.18 1.35 -1.51
CA GLN A 40 -52.78 2.63 -0.88
C GLN A 40 -53.69 2.94 0.32
N LEU A 41 -55.01 2.70 0.20
CA LEU A 41 -55.96 2.88 1.31
C LEU A 41 -55.62 2.00 2.52
N GLU A 42 -55.23 0.75 2.30
CA GLU A 42 -54.80 -0.15 3.38
C GLU A 42 -53.60 0.38 4.17
N LYS A 43 -52.72 1.16 3.51
CA LYS A 43 -51.50 1.75 4.14
C LYS A 43 -51.79 3.12 4.75
N TYR A 44 -52.83 3.79 4.31
CA TYR A 44 -53.11 5.17 4.68
C TYR A 44 -53.82 5.26 6.03
N ASN A 45 -53.15 5.87 7.00
CA ASN A 45 -53.66 6.11 8.35
C ASN A 45 -53.94 7.60 8.65
N GLY A 46 -54.09 8.44 7.61
CA GLY A 46 -54.22 9.89 7.75
C GLY A 46 -52.90 10.66 7.65
N ASP A 47 -51.76 10.02 7.84
CA ASP A 47 -50.44 10.65 7.65
C ASP A 47 -49.83 10.28 6.29
N VAL A 48 -49.37 11.28 5.55
CA VAL A 48 -48.65 11.12 4.26
C VAL A 48 -47.46 10.18 4.36
N ARG A 49 -46.84 10.11 5.52
CA ARG A 49 -45.65 9.27 5.77
C ARG A 49 -45.94 7.78 5.79
N SER A 50 -47.20 7.40 6.06
CA SER A 50 -47.63 6.00 5.97
C SER A 50 -47.54 5.44 4.55
N LEU A 51 -47.64 6.31 3.53
CA LEU A 51 -47.56 5.98 2.12
C LEU A 51 -46.12 5.90 1.57
N ALA A 52 -45.10 6.04 2.43
CA ALA A 52 -43.72 5.89 2.03
C ALA A 52 -43.41 4.47 1.55
N LEU A 53 -42.64 4.37 0.45
CA LEU A 53 -42.15 3.08 -0.01
C LEU A 53 -41.23 2.44 1.02
N LYS A 54 -41.54 1.21 1.40
CA LYS A 54 -40.64 0.40 2.24
C LYS A 54 -39.46 -0.10 1.38
N SER A 55 -38.29 -0.19 1.98
CA SER A 55 -37.12 -0.78 1.32
C SER A 55 -37.38 -2.21 0.91
N ARG A 56 -37.05 -2.55 -0.36
CA ARG A 56 -37.11 -3.93 -0.88
C ARG A 56 -35.86 -4.74 -0.56
N ARG A 57 -34.92 -4.14 0.16
CA ARG A 57 -33.69 -4.85 0.57
C ARG A 57 -34.02 -5.97 1.55
N PRO A 58 -33.44 -7.16 1.39
CA PRO A 58 -33.54 -8.21 2.39
C PRO A 58 -33.09 -7.69 3.76
N HIS A 59 -33.80 -8.05 4.81
CA HIS A 59 -33.43 -7.72 6.17
C HIS A 59 -32.12 -8.42 6.58
N ASN A 60 -31.94 -9.66 6.12
CA ASN A 60 -30.74 -10.47 6.34
C ASN A 60 -30.05 -10.71 5.00
N SER A 61 -28.75 -10.51 4.98
CA SER A 61 -27.87 -10.86 3.84
C SER A 61 -26.87 -11.91 4.31
N PRO A 62 -26.94 -13.17 3.83
CA PRO A 62 -26.04 -14.27 4.26
C PRO A 62 -24.58 -13.92 4.04
N ASN A 63 -24.29 -13.11 3.02
CA ASN A 63 -22.94 -12.72 2.65
C ASN A 63 -22.45 -11.42 3.34
N ALA A 64 -23.25 -10.85 4.28
CA ALA A 64 -22.81 -9.69 5.03
C ALA A 64 -21.67 -10.06 6.00
N HIS A 65 -20.74 -9.12 6.22
CA HIS A 65 -19.75 -9.30 7.28
C HIS A 65 -20.41 -9.28 8.65
N THR A 66 -19.96 -10.15 9.53
CA THR A 66 -20.42 -10.19 10.91
C THR A 66 -19.84 -8.99 11.69
N LYS A 67 -20.41 -8.72 12.85
CA LYS A 67 -19.90 -7.65 13.73
C LYS A 67 -18.47 -7.94 14.18
N GLU A 68 -18.17 -9.20 14.48
CA GLU A 68 -16.85 -9.70 14.93
C GLU A 68 -15.80 -9.52 13.81
N GLU A 69 -16.14 -9.86 12.57
CA GLU A 69 -15.26 -9.64 11.40
C GLU A 69 -14.93 -8.17 11.21
N LEU A 70 -15.91 -7.29 11.35
CA LEU A 70 -15.70 -5.83 11.21
C LEU A 70 -14.84 -5.27 12.35
N VAL A 71 -15.03 -5.74 13.58
CA VAL A 71 -14.19 -5.38 14.74
C VAL A 71 -12.77 -5.86 14.53
N LEU A 72 -12.58 -7.10 14.05
CA LEU A 72 -11.28 -7.66 13.72
C LEU A 72 -10.55 -6.83 12.68
N ILE A 73 -11.20 -6.51 11.56
CA ILE A 73 -10.64 -5.66 10.50
C ILE A 73 -10.21 -4.31 11.07
N ARG A 74 -11.07 -3.63 11.83
CA ARG A 74 -10.77 -2.32 12.43
C ARG A 74 -9.57 -2.39 13.39
N ARG A 75 -9.50 -3.43 14.23
CA ARG A 75 -8.40 -3.68 15.18
C ARG A 75 -7.09 -3.92 14.46
N MET A 76 -7.08 -4.78 13.43
CA MET A 76 -5.87 -5.07 12.64
C MET A 76 -5.43 -3.87 11.83
N LEU A 77 -6.37 -3.09 11.28
CA LEU A 77 -6.08 -1.85 10.56
C LEU A 77 -5.42 -0.81 11.47
N LYS A 78 -5.89 -0.65 12.71
CA LYS A 78 -5.27 0.25 13.69
C LYS A 78 -3.84 -0.17 14.04
N ARG A 79 -3.57 -1.47 14.17
CA ARG A 79 -2.25 -2.00 14.57
C ARG A 79 -1.26 -2.07 13.41
N ASN A 80 -1.71 -2.51 12.25
CA ASN A 80 -0.84 -2.87 11.12
C ASN A 80 -1.08 -2.03 9.85
N GLY A 81 -2.05 -1.13 9.85
CA GLY A 81 -2.44 -0.36 8.65
C GLY A 81 -1.34 0.51 8.06
N VAL A 82 -0.32 0.83 8.87
CA VAL A 82 0.88 1.56 8.44
C VAL A 82 1.70 0.76 7.43
N TYR A 83 1.76 -0.56 7.61
CA TYR A 83 2.49 -1.49 6.74
C TYR A 83 1.72 -1.88 5.47
N GLY A 84 0.49 -1.39 5.31
CA GLY A 84 -0.36 -1.61 4.15
C GLY A 84 -1.49 -2.62 4.38
N LEU A 85 -2.42 -2.66 3.40
CA LEU A 85 -3.61 -3.51 3.52
C LEU A 85 -3.31 -5.00 3.36
N ALA A 86 -2.23 -5.37 2.66
CA ALA A 86 -1.82 -6.75 2.53
C ALA A 86 -1.44 -7.35 3.89
N GLU A 87 -0.64 -6.61 4.67
CA GLU A 87 -0.27 -7.04 6.04
C GLU A 87 -1.51 -7.13 6.94
N VAL A 88 -2.42 -6.14 6.86
CA VAL A 88 -3.69 -6.19 7.59
C VAL A 88 -4.50 -7.45 7.24
N PHE A 89 -4.55 -7.80 5.96
CA PHE A 89 -5.28 -8.97 5.47
C PHE A 89 -4.69 -10.27 5.99
N ILE A 90 -3.36 -10.44 5.90
CA ILE A 90 -2.67 -11.63 6.43
C ILE A 90 -2.92 -11.76 7.93
N ARG A 91 -2.82 -10.67 8.71
CA ARG A 91 -3.10 -10.70 10.15
C ARG A 91 -4.56 -10.99 10.48
N CYS A 92 -5.49 -10.60 9.62
CA CYS A 92 -6.89 -11.00 9.76
C CYS A 92 -7.05 -12.51 9.49
N LYS A 93 -6.41 -13.05 8.45
CA LYS A 93 -6.43 -14.49 8.13
C LYS A 93 -5.88 -15.36 9.26
N GLU A 94 -4.76 -14.99 9.84
CA GLU A 94 -4.17 -15.65 11.02
C GLU A 94 -5.14 -15.74 12.20
N LYS A 95 -6.15 -14.86 12.24
CA LYS A 95 -7.20 -14.81 13.29
C LYS A 95 -8.57 -15.33 12.83
N GLY A 96 -8.58 -16.14 11.76
CA GLY A 96 -9.80 -16.83 11.32
C GLY A 96 -10.66 -16.02 10.32
N TYR A 97 -10.15 -14.94 9.73
CA TYR A 97 -10.88 -14.24 8.67
C TYR A 97 -10.82 -15.03 7.35
N THR A 98 -11.98 -15.47 6.86
CA THR A 98 -12.09 -16.39 5.70
C THR A 98 -12.38 -15.70 4.38
N ARG A 99 -12.86 -14.43 4.41
CA ARG A 99 -13.30 -13.73 3.19
C ARG A 99 -12.14 -13.21 2.37
N SER A 100 -12.41 -12.83 1.11
CA SER A 100 -11.40 -12.34 0.18
C SER A 100 -10.85 -10.96 0.56
N PHE A 101 -9.65 -10.66 0.09
CA PHE A 101 -9.01 -9.34 0.23
C PHE A 101 -9.87 -8.21 -0.34
N ALA A 102 -10.46 -8.42 -1.53
CA ALA A 102 -11.35 -7.44 -2.15
C ALA A 102 -12.58 -7.14 -1.28
N SER A 103 -13.13 -8.16 -0.61
CA SER A 103 -14.26 -8.02 0.31
C SER A 103 -13.88 -7.18 1.53
N MET A 104 -12.72 -7.43 2.14
CA MET A 104 -12.16 -6.61 3.23
C MET A 104 -11.98 -5.15 2.80
N CYS A 105 -11.36 -4.90 1.64
CA CYS A 105 -11.14 -3.55 1.13
C CYS A 105 -12.44 -2.79 0.88
N ARG A 106 -13.50 -3.47 0.38
CA ARG A 106 -14.84 -2.88 0.24
C ARG A 106 -15.42 -2.44 1.58
N GLN A 107 -15.26 -3.24 2.64
CA GLN A 107 -15.74 -2.87 3.97
C GLN A 107 -14.96 -1.69 4.57
N ILE A 108 -13.65 -1.67 4.42
CA ILE A 108 -12.81 -0.54 4.86
C ILE A 108 -13.27 0.76 4.22
N ARG A 109 -13.56 0.77 2.92
CA ARG A 109 -14.11 1.93 2.19
C ARG A 109 -15.52 2.28 2.65
N LYS A 110 -16.43 1.30 2.69
CA LYS A 110 -17.83 1.50 3.07
C LYS A 110 -17.98 2.07 4.48
N LYS A 111 -17.12 1.65 5.41
CA LYS A 111 -17.14 2.10 6.81
C LYS A 111 -16.27 3.35 7.06
N GLY A 112 -15.59 3.88 6.04
CA GLY A 112 -14.75 5.07 6.19
C GLY A 112 -13.54 4.86 7.12
N TYR A 113 -13.06 3.63 7.29
CA TYR A 113 -11.93 3.33 8.18
C TYR A 113 -10.59 3.92 7.70
N ARG A 114 -10.49 4.27 6.42
CA ARG A 114 -9.39 5.05 5.83
C ARG A 114 -9.94 6.18 4.98
N LYS A 115 -9.28 7.34 5.05
CA LYS A 115 -9.57 8.44 4.11
C LYS A 115 -9.19 8.00 2.70
N PRO A 116 -9.96 8.36 1.67
CA PRO A 116 -9.60 8.08 0.28
C PRO A 116 -8.27 8.77 -0.06
N ILE A 117 -7.41 8.06 -0.80
CA ILE A 117 -6.18 8.62 -1.33
C ILE A 117 -6.50 9.22 -2.70
N ILE A 118 -6.22 10.51 -2.86
CA ILE A 118 -6.33 11.17 -4.17
C ILE A 118 -5.11 10.75 -5.00
N HIS A 119 -5.34 9.95 -6.03
CA HIS A 119 -4.29 9.58 -6.98
C HIS A 119 -4.06 10.73 -7.97
N LYS A 120 -2.84 11.23 -8.04
CA LYS A 120 -2.43 12.13 -9.14
C LYS A 120 -2.42 11.35 -10.44
N LYS A 121 -2.85 11.96 -11.55
CA LYS A 121 -2.75 11.36 -12.89
C LYS A 121 -1.29 11.02 -13.19
N SER A 122 -1.02 9.80 -13.66
CA SER A 122 0.28 9.41 -14.19
C SER A 122 0.38 9.89 -15.64
N TYR A 123 1.45 10.62 -15.96
CA TYR A 123 1.64 11.19 -17.30
C TYR A 123 2.37 10.26 -18.28
N CYS A 124 3.01 9.18 -17.81
CA CYS A 124 3.74 8.22 -18.65
C CYS A 124 3.54 6.78 -18.21
N LYS A 125 3.27 5.91 -19.17
CA LYS A 125 3.47 4.46 -19.01
C LYS A 125 4.94 4.17 -19.31
N TYR A 126 5.70 3.81 -18.28
CA TYR A 126 7.06 3.32 -18.42
C TYR A 126 7.04 1.81 -18.27
N GLU A 127 7.51 1.09 -19.30
CA GLU A 127 7.69 -0.35 -19.22
C GLU A 127 8.96 -0.64 -18.40
N HIS A 128 8.77 -1.16 -17.23
CA HIS A 128 9.84 -1.63 -16.37
C HIS A 128 10.30 -3.00 -16.82
N MET A 129 11.56 -3.13 -17.21
CA MET A 129 12.22 -4.43 -17.22
C MET A 129 12.43 -4.85 -15.76
N GLU A 130 11.57 -5.74 -15.28
CA GLU A 130 11.67 -6.25 -13.91
C GLU A 130 12.77 -7.32 -13.79
N GLY A 131 13.41 -7.39 -12.63
CA GLY A 131 14.35 -8.46 -12.32
C GLY A 131 13.66 -9.82 -12.39
N LYS A 132 14.32 -10.82 -12.97
CA LYS A 132 13.75 -12.15 -13.25
C LYS A 132 13.91 -13.12 -12.07
N TYR A 133 14.89 -12.90 -11.22
CA TYR A 133 15.21 -13.73 -10.05
C TYR A 133 15.85 -12.86 -8.94
N PRO A 134 15.94 -13.35 -7.69
CA PRO A 134 16.61 -12.63 -6.63
C PRO A 134 18.07 -12.34 -6.97
N GLY A 135 18.49 -11.07 -6.93
CA GLY A 135 19.83 -10.62 -7.27
C GLY A 135 20.05 -10.32 -8.76
N ASP A 136 19.08 -10.56 -9.64
CA ASP A 136 19.19 -10.15 -11.04
C ASP A 136 19.44 -8.66 -11.19
N LYS A 137 18.74 -7.84 -10.38
CA LYS A 137 18.90 -6.39 -10.39
C LYS A 137 18.59 -5.77 -9.01
N VAL A 138 19.55 -5.08 -8.44
CA VAL A 138 19.43 -4.36 -7.18
C VAL A 138 19.54 -2.85 -7.42
N GLN A 139 18.56 -2.08 -6.96
CA GLN A 139 18.62 -0.61 -6.97
C GLN A 139 19.28 -0.13 -5.69
N ILE A 140 20.26 0.79 -5.81
CA ILE A 140 20.93 1.42 -4.68
C ILE A 140 20.73 2.93 -4.74
N ASP A 141 20.46 3.54 -3.59
CA ASP A 141 20.31 4.99 -3.45
C ASP A 141 20.63 5.44 -2.03
N ILE A 142 20.99 6.71 -1.88
CA ILE A 142 21.34 7.33 -0.60
C ILE A 142 20.39 8.47 -0.30
N LYS A 143 19.83 8.47 0.90
CA LYS A 143 19.03 9.59 1.39
C LYS A 143 19.54 10.18 2.68
N TYR A 144 19.21 11.43 2.94
CA TYR A 144 19.39 12.06 4.23
C TYR A 144 18.49 11.45 5.30
N VAL A 145 19.03 11.25 6.50
CA VAL A 145 18.23 11.05 7.70
C VAL A 145 17.70 12.42 8.12
N PRO A 146 16.38 12.62 8.27
CA PRO A 146 15.83 13.93 8.65
C PRO A 146 16.40 14.43 9.98
N ALA A 147 16.86 15.67 9.98
CA ALA A 147 17.48 16.28 11.17
C ALA A 147 16.49 16.36 12.34
N GLU A 148 15.22 16.52 12.04
CA GLU A 148 14.14 16.66 13.03
C GLU A 148 13.98 15.41 13.91
N CYS A 149 14.43 14.25 13.44
CA CYS A 149 14.38 13.01 14.23
C CYS A 149 15.64 12.75 15.06
N ILE A 150 16.70 13.60 14.97
CA ILE A 150 17.96 13.45 15.70
C ILE A 150 17.97 14.40 16.91
N ARG A 151 18.10 13.84 18.12
CA ARG A 151 18.13 14.57 19.41
C ARG A 151 19.41 14.29 20.21
N PHE A 152 20.47 13.91 19.54
CA PHE A 152 21.79 13.76 20.15
C PHE A 152 22.81 14.67 19.46
N PRO A 153 23.91 15.03 20.13
CA PRO A 153 24.93 15.90 19.56
C PRO A 153 25.51 15.28 18.29
N SER A 154 25.25 15.90 17.15
CA SER A 154 25.78 15.46 15.85
C SER A 154 27.07 16.19 15.46
N TYR A 155 27.46 17.20 16.22
CA TYR A 155 28.66 18.04 15.97
C TYR A 155 28.75 18.52 14.52
N GLY A 156 27.60 18.92 13.93
CA GLY A 156 27.53 19.34 12.54
C GLY A 156 27.46 18.21 11.51
N ASN A 157 27.63 16.95 11.92
CA ASN A 157 27.53 15.79 11.02
C ASN A 157 26.08 15.53 10.60
N ARG A 158 25.91 15.22 9.33
CA ARG A 158 24.66 14.70 8.79
C ARG A 158 24.72 13.19 8.70
N TYR A 159 23.60 12.53 8.99
CA TYR A 159 23.49 11.09 8.82
C TYR A 159 22.81 10.77 7.50
N TYR A 160 23.27 9.72 6.86
CA TYR A 160 22.74 9.24 5.58
C TYR A 160 22.32 7.78 5.72
N GLN A 161 21.31 7.39 4.98
CA GLN A 161 20.87 6.02 4.83
C GLN A 161 21.17 5.53 3.43
N ILE A 162 22.06 4.55 3.29
CA ILE A 162 22.25 3.80 2.06
C ILE A 162 21.18 2.69 2.03
N THR A 163 20.50 2.55 0.92
CA THR A 163 19.44 1.55 0.71
C THR A 163 19.72 0.77 -0.56
N GLY A 164 19.84 -0.55 -0.46
CA GLY A 164 19.80 -1.46 -1.59
C GLY A 164 18.49 -2.24 -1.57
N ILE A 165 17.78 -2.32 -2.68
CA ILE A 165 16.55 -3.08 -2.82
C ILE A 165 16.59 -3.98 -4.05
N ASP A 166 16.38 -5.28 -3.85
CA ASP A 166 16.25 -6.23 -4.94
C ASP A 166 14.94 -6.02 -5.71
N GLU A 167 15.02 -5.95 -7.03
CA GLU A 167 13.85 -5.68 -7.86
C GLU A 167 12.85 -6.82 -7.91
N TYR A 168 13.30 -8.07 -7.82
CA TYR A 168 12.44 -9.25 -7.85
C TYR A 168 11.72 -9.46 -6.52
N SER A 169 12.47 -9.70 -5.46
CA SER A 169 11.91 -10.07 -4.15
C SER A 169 11.48 -8.87 -3.29
N ARG A 170 11.85 -7.65 -3.66
CA ARG A 170 11.72 -6.43 -2.83
C ARG A 170 12.49 -6.52 -1.50
N LYS A 171 13.38 -7.51 -1.33
CA LYS A 171 14.25 -7.58 -0.16
C LYS A 171 15.18 -6.39 -0.15
N ARG A 172 15.36 -5.79 1.02
CA ARG A 172 16.19 -4.59 1.15
C ARG A 172 17.20 -4.69 2.28
N VAL A 173 18.27 -3.95 2.12
CA VAL A 173 19.35 -3.77 3.10
C VAL A 173 19.55 -2.30 3.34
N LEU A 174 19.63 -1.89 4.62
CA LEU A 174 19.81 -0.50 5.04
C LEU A 174 21.11 -0.35 5.80
N LYS A 175 21.84 0.75 5.58
CA LYS A 175 23.04 1.10 6.36
C LYS A 175 23.02 2.60 6.69
N ILE A 176 23.29 2.95 7.94
CA ILE A 176 23.50 4.35 8.36
C ILE A 176 24.96 4.67 8.31
N VAL A 177 25.29 5.78 7.65
CA VAL A 177 26.63 6.32 7.49
C VAL A 177 26.68 7.80 7.89
N LYS A 178 27.87 8.31 8.25
CA LYS A 178 28.07 9.70 8.66
C LYS A 178 28.40 10.63 7.50
N GLU A 179 28.77 10.06 6.36
CA GLU A 179 29.13 10.81 5.18
C GLU A 179 28.61 10.15 3.91
N LYS A 180 28.39 10.96 2.91
CA LYS A 180 27.99 10.54 1.57
C LYS A 180 29.27 10.49 0.72
N SER A 181 30.03 9.40 0.87
CA SER A 181 31.33 9.22 0.20
C SER A 181 31.39 7.92 -0.58
N THR A 182 32.26 7.87 -1.59
CA THR A 182 32.53 6.66 -2.37
C THR A 182 33.11 5.56 -1.49
N TYR A 183 33.84 5.90 -0.44
CA TYR A 183 34.34 4.93 0.54
C TYR A 183 33.21 4.17 1.25
N GLU A 184 32.22 4.88 1.76
CA GLU A 184 31.07 4.26 2.44
C GLU A 184 30.20 3.43 1.50
N THR A 185 30.06 3.85 0.24
CA THR A 185 29.32 3.06 -0.77
C THR A 185 30.07 1.80 -1.18
N CYS A 186 31.40 1.84 -1.34
CA CYS A 186 32.22 0.65 -1.58
C CYS A 186 32.11 -0.35 -0.42
N LYS A 187 32.22 0.13 0.81
CA LYS A 187 32.10 -0.69 2.02
C LYS A 187 30.69 -1.29 2.19
N TYR A 188 29.67 -0.55 1.75
CA TYR A 188 28.31 -1.06 1.69
C TYR A 188 28.18 -2.18 0.66
N LEU A 189 28.76 -2.00 -0.53
CA LEU A 189 28.70 -2.97 -1.61
C LEU A 189 29.34 -4.32 -1.24
N GLN A 190 30.49 -4.29 -0.55
CA GLN A 190 31.18 -5.49 -0.06
C GLN A 190 30.35 -6.33 0.93
N GLU A 191 29.46 -5.67 1.70
CA GLU A 191 28.58 -6.34 2.66
C GLU A 191 27.23 -6.76 2.04
N LEU A 192 26.88 -6.23 0.86
CA LEU A 192 25.52 -6.26 0.33
C LEU A 192 25.07 -7.68 0.02
N GLU A 193 25.84 -8.46 -0.71
CA GLU A 193 25.49 -9.86 -1.07
C GLU A 193 25.29 -10.73 0.16
N LYS A 194 26.22 -10.64 1.13
CA LYS A 194 26.13 -11.38 2.40
C LYS A 194 24.83 -11.03 3.15
N ARG A 195 24.46 -9.76 3.17
CA ARG A 195 23.23 -9.31 3.85
C ARG A 195 21.96 -9.60 3.06
N MET A 196 22.05 -9.61 1.73
CA MET A 196 20.95 -10.05 0.85
C MET A 196 20.76 -11.57 0.93
N GLY A 197 21.82 -12.35 1.14
CA GLY A 197 21.80 -13.82 1.20
C GLY A 197 21.73 -14.49 -0.16
N PHE A 198 22.12 -13.77 -1.23
CA PHE A 198 22.21 -14.28 -2.60
C PHE A 198 23.17 -13.42 -3.43
N PRO A 199 23.78 -13.98 -4.50
CA PRO A 199 24.65 -13.23 -5.40
C PRO A 199 23.87 -12.16 -6.17
N ILE A 200 24.56 -11.08 -6.53
CA ILE A 200 23.97 -9.95 -7.26
C ILE A 200 24.63 -9.82 -8.63
N ARG A 201 23.83 -9.97 -9.71
CA ARG A 201 24.33 -9.82 -11.07
C ARG A 201 24.49 -8.36 -11.47
N MET A 202 23.50 -7.52 -11.15
CA MET A 202 23.47 -6.12 -11.60
C MET A 202 23.06 -5.19 -10.46
N ILE A 203 23.78 -4.07 -10.35
CA ILE A 203 23.40 -2.94 -9.50
C ILE A 203 23.02 -1.74 -10.36
N GLN A 204 21.95 -1.07 -9.97
CA GLN A 204 21.49 0.16 -10.60
C GLN A 204 21.59 1.31 -9.62
N VAL A 205 22.27 2.39 -10.02
CA VAL A 205 22.49 3.60 -9.23
C VAL A 205 22.08 4.85 -10.02
N ASP A 206 21.92 5.97 -9.32
CA ASP A 206 21.84 7.27 -9.97
C ASP A 206 23.23 7.78 -10.40
N ASN A 207 23.27 9.00 -10.95
CA ASN A 207 24.53 9.63 -11.36
C ASN A 207 25.19 10.43 -10.23
N GLY A 208 24.94 10.08 -8.98
CA GLY A 208 25.57 10.74 -7.82
C GLY A 208 27.08 10.51 -7.78
N SER A 209 27.84 11.52 -7.35
CA SER A 209 29.30 11.48 -7.26
C SER A 209 29.83 10.44 -6.27
N GLU A 210 28.99 9.93 -5.38
CA GLU A 210 29.27 8.84 -4.45
C GLU A 210 29.29 7.47 -5.11
N PHE A 211 28.77 7.34 -6.33
CA PHE A 211 28.76 6.09 -7.10
C PHE A 211 29.67 6.17 -8.34
N VAL A 212 29.59 7.30 -9.05
CA VAL A 212 30.24 7.43 -10.36
C VAL A 212 30.95 8.76 -10.47
N ASN A 213 32.05 8.79 -11.21
CA ASN A 213 32.68 10.02 -11.58
C ASN A 213 31.90 10.76 -12.68
N ASP A 214 32.05 12.07 -12.71
CA ASP A 214 31.49 12.89 -13.77
C ASP A 214 32.22 12.56 -15.09
N GLY A 215 31.51 11.86 -16.00
CA GLY A 215 32.08 11.41 -17.28
C GLY A 215 32.53 12.54 -18.21
N ASP A 216 31.98 13.75 -17.99
CA ASP A 216 32.39 14.95 -18.76
C ASP A 216 33.73 15.52 -18.30
N ARG A 217 34.17 15.14 -17.08
CA ARG A 217 35.41 15.67 -16.46
C ARG A 217 36.54 14.66 -16.40
N THR A 218 36.24 13.37 -16.40
CA THR A 218 37.27 12.32 -16.29
C THR A 218 36.80 10.98 -16.84
N GLU A 219 37.65 10.33 -17.61
CA GLU A 219 37.45 8.95 -18.05
C GLU A 219 37.78 7.89 -16.98
N ARG A 220 38.30 8.33 -15.81
CA ARG A 220 38.69 7.43 -14.74
C ARG A 220 37.49 6.85 -14.04
N GLU A 221 37.49 5.53 -13.88
CA GLU A 221 36.48 4.82 -13.09
C GLU A 221 36.53 5.26 -11.62
N SER A 222 35.35 5.42 -11.01
CA SER A 222 35.24 5.65 -9.57
C SER A 222 35.67 4.42 -8.78
N ALA A 223 35.99 4.60 -7.49
CA ALA A 223 36.29 3.46 -6.63
C ALA A 223 35.10 2.50 -6.49
N PHE A 224 33.87 3.01 -6.57
CA PHE A 224 32.65 2.20 -6.55
C PHE A 224 32.51 1.34 -7.82
N GLU A 225 32.80 1.89 -9.00
CA GLU A 225 32.84 1.14 -10.26
C GLU A 225 33.86 0.01 -10.23
N LYS A 226 35.06 0.30 -9.73
CA LYS A 226 36.12 -0.71 -9.53
C LYS A 226 35.71 -1.80 -8.55
N ALA A 227 35.07 -1.42 -7.43
CA ALA A 227 34.57 -2.37 -6.44
C ALA A 227 33.45 -3.26 -7.00
N ALA A 228 32.53 -2.70 -7.79
CA ALA A 228 31.50 -3.48 -8.48
C ALA A 228 32.10 -4.50 -9.45
N LYS A 229 33.10 -4.09 -10.25
CA LYS A 229 33.81 -5.00 -11.18
C LYS A 229 34.56 -6.10 -10.42
N ALA A 230 35.23 -5.78 -9.33
CA ALA A 230 35.96 -6.75 -8.49
C ALA A 230 35.01 -7.80 -7.87
N LEU A 231 33.75 -7.45 -7.65
CA LEU A 231 32.69 -8.33 -7.17
C LEU A 231 31.90 -9.01 -8.32
N ASN A 232 32.33 -8.88 -9.57
CA ASN A 232 31.63 -9.38 -10.78
C ASN A 232 30.18 -8.87 -10.91
N MET A 233 29.90 -7.66 -10.43
CA MET A 233 28.59 -7.01 -10.54
C MET A 233 28.58 -6.06 -11.73
N GLU A 234 27.56 -6.16 -12.58
CA GLU A 234 27.30 -5.20 -13.65
C GLU A 234 26.78 -3.90 -13.07
N LEU A 235 27.43 -2.76 -13.37
CA LEU A 235 26.94 -1.45 -12.94
C LEU A 235 26.10 -0.80 -14.04
N ARG A 236 24.86 -0.45 -13.70
CA ARG A 236 23.95 0.29 -14.56
C ARG A 236 23.64 1.66 -13.96
N ARG A 237 23.83 2.71 -14.76
CA ARG A 237 23.41 4.07 -14.41
C ARG A 237 22.00 4.35 -14.93
N ILE A 238 21.19 5.09 -14.17
CA ILE A 238 19.93 5.61 -14.70
C ILE A 238 20.23 6.72 -15.72
N ARG A 239 19.31 6.92 -16.66
CA ARG A 239 19.42 8.05 -17.60
C ARG A 239 19.30 9.37 -16.83
N PRO A 240 20.03 10.41 -17.21
CA PRO A 240 19.85 11.75 -16.64
C PRO A 240 18.36 12.17 -16.68
N TYR A 241 17.92 12.87 -15.64
CA TYR A 241 16.53 13.33 -15.48
C TYR A 241 15.47 12.23 -15.49
N SER A 242 15.84 10.99 -15.18
CA SER A 242 14.95 9.81 -15.21
C SER A 242 14.81 9.12 -13.85
N PRO A 243 14.38 9.83 -12.78
CA PRO A 243 14.33 9.28 -11.41
C PRO A 243 13.39 8.06 -11.31
N TRP A 244 12.37 7.98 -12.16
CA TRP A 244 11.43 6.83 -12.18
C TRP A 244 12.12 5.48 -12.41
N GLN A 245 13.34 5.44 -12.99
CA GLN A 245 14.09 4.21 -13.17
C GLN A 245 14.52 3.62 -11.81
N ASN A 246 14.76 4.46 -10.79
CA ASN A 246 15.03 4.06 -9.40
C ASN A 246 13.77 4.07 -8.51
N GLY A 247 12.58 3.99 -9.09
CA GLY A 247 11.30 4.16 -8.42
C GLY A 247 11.04 3.16 -7.27
N LYS A 248 11.68 1.98 -7.26
CA LYS A 248 11.52 0.99 -6.18
C LYS A 248 12.23 1.43 -4.91
N VAL A 249 13.47 1.90 -5.03
CA VAL A 249 14.22 2.42 -3.88
C VAL A 249 13.61 3.73 -3.38
N GLU A 250 13.19 4.64 -4.26
CA GLU A 250 12.51 5.88 -3.87
C GLU A 250 11.20 5.62 -3.12
N ARG A 251 10.41 4.64 -3.57
CA ARG A 251 9.20 4.22 -2.87
C ARG A 251 9.52 3.68 -1.47
N SER A 252 10.59 2.90 -1.35
CA SER A 252 11.11 2.42 -0.08
C SER A 252 11.46 3.60 0.85
N HIS A 253 12.15 4.62 0.34
CA HIS A 253 12.48 5.84 1.08
C HIS A 253 11.24 6.59 1.60
N ARG A 254 10.14 6.66 0.81
CA ARG A 254 8.87 7.24 1.27
C ARG A 254 8.23 6.43 2.39
N GLU A 255 8.33 5.11 2.34
CA GLU A 255 7.86 4.24 3.43
C GLU A 255 8.67 4.47 4.71
N ASP A 256 10.00 4.60 4.61
CA ASP A 256 10.86 4.91 5.76
C ASP A 256 10.50 6.24 6.40
N GLY A 257 10.26 7.28 5.59
CA GLY A 257 9.80 8.58 6.08
C GLY A 257 8.50 8.49 6.89
N LYS A 258 7.55 7.66 6.44
CA LYS A 258 6.24 7.51 7.11
C LYS A 258 6.28 6.61 8.34
N ILE A 259 7.06 5.53 8.30
CA ILE A 259 7.00 4.45 9.28
C ILE A 259 8.06 4.61 10.36
N LEU A 260 9.26 5.07 10.00
CA LEU A 260 10.39 5.20 10.91
C LEU A 260 10.63 6.67 11.27
N TYR A 261 11.11 7.48 10.33
CA TYR A 261 11.58 8.84 10.61
C TYR A 261 10.49 9.83 10.99
N GLY A 262 9.29 9.71 10.45
CA GLY A 262 8.15 10.55 10.82
C GLY A 262 7.45 10.15 12.13
N ARG A 263 7.97 9.13 12.84
CA ARG A 263 7.33 8.60 14.06
C ARG A 263 8.27 8.43 15.24
N LYS A 264 9.57 8.53 15.01
CA LYS A 264 10.59 8.29 16.04
C LYS A 264 11.60 9.41 16.08
N VAL A 265 12.02 9.69 17.29
CA VAL A 265 13.12 10.57 17.60
C VAL A 265 14.22 9.70 18.21
N PHE A 266 15.46 9.94 17.85
CA PHE A 266 16.62 9.15 18.26
C PHE A 266 17.47 9.97 19.22
N THR A 267 17.81 9.38 20.36
CA THR A 267 18.61 10.00 21.44
C THR A 267 20.08 9.64 21.38
N SER A 268 20.44 8.64 20.56
CA SER A 268 21.84 8.26 20.31
C SER A 268 22.02 7.64 18.92
N GLU A 269 23.25 7.68 18.40
CA GLU A 269 23.59 6.99 17.14
C GLU A 269 23.36 5.49 17.24
N LYS A 270 23.68 4.87 18.38
CA LYS A 270 23.44 3.45 18.63
C LYS A 270 21.95 3.11 18.53
N GLU A 271 21.11 3.96 19.07
CA GLU A 271 19.66 3.82 18.96
C GLU A 271 19.19 3.95 17.50
N LEU A 272 19.64 4.98 16.76
CA LEU A 272 19.33 5.16 15.35
C LEU A 272 19.66 3.89 14.54
N ARG A 273 20.90 3.38 14.66
CA ARG A 273 21.33 2.15 13.97
C ARG A 273 20.49 0.94 14.36
N LYS A 274 20.21 0.75 15.64
CA LYS A 274 19.36 -0.33 16.16
C LYS A 274 17.92 -0.26 15.60
N GLN A 275 17.34 0.94 15.55
CA GLN A 275 15.97 1.11 15.04
C GLN A 275 15.89 0.93 13.53
N VAL A 276 16.91 1.37 12.77
CA VAL A 276 16.99 1.13 11.33
C VAL A 276 17.10 -0.38 11.04
N SER A 277 17.95 -1.11 11.77
CA SER A 277 18.07 -2.56 11.63
C SER A 277 16.75 -3.29 11.95
N LYS A 278 16.06 -2.91 13.03
CA LYS A 278 14.72 -3.44 13.34
C LYS A 278 13.70 -3.13 12.25
N HIS A 279 13.76 -1.94 11.68
CA HIS A 279 12.88 -1.53 10.60
C HIS A 279 13.14 -2.32 9.32
N GLU A 280 14.42 -2.56 8.95
CA GLU A 280 14.81 -3.43 7.85
C GLU A 280 14.26 -4.85 8.04
N ALA A 281 14.50 -5.45 9.20
CA ALA A 281 14.03 -6.79 9.51
C ALA A 281 12.50 -6.89 9.46
N ARG A 282 11.80 -5.87 9.97
CA ARG A 282 10.34 -5.80 9.90
C ARG A 282 9.84 -5.67 8.46
N TYR A 283 10.45 -4.80 7.65
CA TYR A 283 10.11 -4.62 6.25
C TYR A 283 10.24 -5.94 5.47
N ASN A 284 11.36 -6.65 5.65
CA ASN A 284 11.65 -7.90 4.95
C ASN A 284 10.74 -9.07 5.38
N LYS A 285 10.03 -8.94 6.51
CA LYS A 285 9.01 -9.88 7.01
C LYS A 285 7.57 -9.42 6.75
N THR A 286 7.36 -8.23 6.17
CA THR A 286 6.02 -7.66 5.95
C THR A 286 5.46 -8.10 4.61
N ALA A 287 4.23 -8.63 4.61
CA ALA A 287 3.51 -9.04 3.40
C ALA A 287 3.24 -7.85 2.46
N LYS A 288 3.44 -8.06 1.17
CA LYS A 288 3.25 -7.02 0.12
C LYS A 288 2.28 -7.51 -0.95
N THR A 289 1.36 -6.65 -1.36
CA THR A 289 0.40 -6.96 -2.44
C THR A 289 1.11 -7.30 -3.76
N VAL A 290 2.21 -6.61 -4.06
CA VAL A 290 3.00 -6.83 -5.30
C VAL A 290 3.78 -8.15 -5.31
N LEU A 291 3.79 -8.87 -4.18
CA LEU A 291 4.41 -10.19 -4.00
C LEU A 291 3.34 -11.24 -3.66
N ASP A 292 2.13 -11.08 -4.16
CA ASP A 292 1.01 -11.98 -3.89
C ASP A 292 0.81 -12.26 -2.40
N PHE A 293 0.89 -11.20 -1.58
CA PHE A 293 0.78 -11.23 -0.13
C PHE A 293 1.92 -11.95 0.61
N LYS A 294 3.01 -12.25 -0.09
CA LYS A 294 4.22 -12.77 0.53
C LYS A 294 5.11 -11.65 1.04
N SER A 295 5.94 -11.96 2.00
CA SER A 295 7.02 -11.07 2.43
C SER A 295 8.25 -11.23 1.52
N PRO A 296 9.15 -10.23 1.43
CA PRO A 296 10.40 -10.36 0.70
C PRO A 296 11.21 -11.62 1.06
N ASN A 297 11.30 -11.95 2.36
CA ASN A 297 12.03 -13.14 2.80
C ASN A 297 11.37 -14.44 2.32
N GLN A 298 10.04 -14.52 2.30
CA GLN A 298 9.31 -15.69 1.79
C GLN A 298 9.55 -15.89 0.29
N VAL A 299 9.53 -14.80 -0.50
CA VAL A 299 9.80 -14.87 -1.94
C VAL A 299 11.22 -15.40 -2.22
N VAL A 300 12.22 -14.92 -1.47
CA VAL A 300 13.60 -15.41 -1.59
C VAL A 300 13.69 -16.88 -1.21
N SER A 301 13.14 -17.27 -0.08
CA SER A 301 13.15 -18.66 0.40
C SER A 301 12.48 -19.62 -0.59
N GLU A 302 11.30 -19.27 -1.10
CA GLU A 302 10.58 -20.08 -2.08
C GLU A 302 11.33 -20.23 -3.42
N TYR A 303 12.00 -19.15 -3.86
CA TYR A 303 12.79 -19.21 -5.09
C TYR A 303 13.93 -20.22 -4.97
N PHE A 304 14.74 -20.11 -3.92
CA PHE A 304 15.89 -21.01 -3.74
C PHE A 304 15.48 -22.47 -3.40
N SER A 305 14.38 -22.65 -2.68
CA SER A 305 13.84 -24.01 -2.43
C SER A 305 13.43 -24.69 -3.75
N LYS A 306 12.85 -23.96 -4.70
CA LYS A 306 12.51 -24.50 -6.02
C LYS A 306 13.76 -24.81 -6.87
N CYS A 307 14.80 -23.98 -6.82
CA CYS A 307 16.04 -24.21 -7.53
C CYS A 307 16.78 -25.46 -7.01
N ASN A 308 16.79 -25.69 -5.68
CA ASN A 308 17.42 -26.88 -5.09
C ASN A 308 16.69 -28.19 -5.46
N ILE A 309 15.38 -28.16 -5.64
CA ILE A 309 14.59 -29.33 -6.10
C ILE A 309 14.92 -29.69 -7.57
N CYS A 310 15.33 -28.71 -8.41
CA CYS A 310 15.69 -28.96 -9.80
C CYS A 310 17.12 -29.51 -9.99
N VAL A 311 17.95 -29.55 -8.95
CA VAL A 311 19.33 -30.09 -9.02
C VAL A 311 19.39 -31.58 -8.64
N ASP A 312 18.34 -32.09 -7.94
CA ASP A 312 18.26 -33.48 -7.47
C ASP A 312 17.41 -34.40 -8.41
N ASN A 313 17.09 -33.94 -9.63
CA ASN A 313 16.48 -34.72 -10.72
C ASN A 313 17.40 -34.60 -11.96
#